data_03b1d519c939bfb74a992c8902402e85
#
_entry.id   03b1d519c939bfb74a992c8902402e85
#
_cell.length_a   1.000
_cell.length_b   1.000
_cell.length_c   1.000
_cell.angle_alpha   90.00
_cell.angle_beta   90.00
_cell.angle_gamma   90.00
#
_symmetry.space_group_name_H-M   'P 1'
#
loop_
_entity.id
_entity.type
_entity.pdbx_description
1 polymer ?
#
loop_
_entity_poly.entity_id
_entity_poly.type
_entity_poly.pdbx_seq_one_letter_code
_entity_poly.pdbx_strand_id
1 'polypeptide(L)'
;MVIRTFRNLLGWRSADEQDVEPTIACSLTEKCRQNKGRISPFELLRNIPFVVFDTETTGLSVPDDDVIAIAAVVVENGIVRDLPVFDRLVNPCRAVPMIAQELTGIREEMLYDQPTIYPVLDDFLDFIDGSVLVAHRVGFDVGFLNKYLKKARTKIYQPTVDTITLSQVIEPFRSEHSLDQLIPAYRIPPLPRHTAYGDARMTAHLFVALLQRLQELRPVNTLGELRRILDQHHL
;
A
#
# COMPACT_ATOMS: atom_id res chain seq x y z
N MET A 1 17.76 0.74 -26.45
CA MET A 1 19.21 0.74 -26.21
C MET A 1 19.78 2.16 -25.96
N VAL A 2 19.18 3.22 -26.46
CA VAL A 2 19.67 4.61 -26.29
C VAL A 2 19.40 5.20 -24.89
N ILE A 3 18.35 4.81 -24.22
CA ILE A 3 17.94 5.34 -22.89
C ILE A 3 18.92 4.89 -21.76
N ARG A 4 19.50 3.69 -21.87
CA ARG A 4 20.49 3.20 -20.89
C ARG A 4 21.82 3.99 -20.89
N THR A 5 22.18 4.57 -22.01
CA THR A 5 23.47 5.26 -22.19
C THR A 5 23.46 6.67 -21.58
N PHE A 6 22.33 7.37 -21.57
CA PHE A 6 22.21 8.70 -20.95
C PHE A 6 22.14 8.63 -19.40
N ARG A 7 21.61 7.56 -18.84
CA ARG A 7 21.55 7.31 -17.40
C ARG A 7 22.93 7.29 -16.72
N ASN A 8 23.92 6.70 -17.38
CA ASN A 8 25.28 6.57 -16.83
C ASN A 8 26.08 7.89 -16.83
N LEU A 9 25.69 8.90 -17.63
CA LEU A 9 26.38 10.19 -17.70
C LEU A 9 26.03 11.13 -16.54
N LEU A 10 24.84 10.96 -15.91
CA LEU A 10 24.38 11.78 -14.79
C LEU A 10 24.57 11.13 -13.41
N GLY A 11 25.14 9.93 -13.35
CA GLY A 11 25.36 9.20 -12.09
C GLY A 11 24.06 8.73 -11.40
N TRP A 12 22.93 8.83 -12.09
CA TRP A 12 21.62 8.42 -11.57
C TRP A 12 21.49 6.90 -11.67
N ARG A 13 21.59 6.26 -10.51
CA ARG A 13 21.18 4.86 -10.35
C ARG A 13 19.75 4.88 -9.83
N SER A 14 18.84 4.13 -10.46
CA SER A 14 17.50 3.93 -9.91
C SER A 14 17.60 3.36 -8.49
N ALA A 15 16.60 3.64 -7.66
CA ALA A 15 16.56 3.10 -6.30
C ALA A 15 16.73 1.57 -6.28
N ASP A 16 16.30 0.90 -7.36
CA ASP A 16 16.48 -0.54 -7.56
C ASP A 16 17.93 -0.95 -7.93
N GLU A 17 18.76 -0.05 -8.43
CA GLU A 17 20.18 -0.31 -8.71
C GLU A 17 21.10 0.00 -7.50
N GLN A 18 20.56 0.60 -6.43
CA GLN A 18 21.30 0.85 -5.20
C GLN A 18 21.34 -0.41 -4.34
N ASP A 19 22.52 -0.76 -3.87
CA ASP A 19 22.66 -1.78 -2.83
C ASP A 19 22.09 -1.24 -1.52
N VAL A 20 21.26 -2.04 -0.85
CA VAL A 20 20.77 -1.69 0.47
C VAL A 20 21.92 -1.74 1.48
N GLU A 21 22.05 -0.70 2.29
CA GLU A 21 23.06 -0.66 3.34
C GLU A 21 22.87 -1.83 4.32
N PRO A 22 23.93 -2.54 4.74
CA PRO A 22 23.83 -3.75 5.56
C PRO A 22 23.02 -3.55 6.85
N THR A 23 23.17 -2.38 7.50
CA THR A 23 22.42 -2.04 8.72
C THR A 23 20.94 -1.93 8.46
N ILE A 24 20.53 -1.26 7.37
CA ILE A 24 19.14 -1.13 6.94
C ILE A 24 18.60 -2.48 6.49
N ALA A 25 19.37 -3.26 5.72
CA ALA A 25 18.96 -4.60 5.30
C ALA A 25 18.65 -5.52 6.49
N CYS A 26 19.48 -5.44 7.55
CA CYS A 26 19.25 -6.19 8.79
C CYS A 26 17.96 -5.74 9.49
N SER A 27 17.74 -4.43 9.62
CA SER A 27 16.52 -3.84 10.21
C SER A 27 15.26 -4.29 9.46
N LEU A 28 15.24 -4.11 8.12
CA LEU A 28 14.12 -4.52 7.26
C LEU A 28 13.81 -6.01 7.41
N THR A 29 14.85 -6.86 7.45
CA THR A 29 14.68 -8.31 7.59
C THR A 29 14.08 -8.67 8.93
N GLU A 30 14.55 -8.06 10.02
CA GLU A 30 14.06 -8.34 11.37
C GLU A 30 12.61 -7.87 11.54
N LYS A 31 12.29 -6.63 11.13
CA LYS A 31 10.92 -6.08 11.18
C LYS A 31 9.92 -6.94 10.39
N CYS A 32 10.29 -7.34 9.17
CA CYS A 32 9.46 -8.24 8.38
C CYS A 32 9.28 -9.60 9.08
N ARG A 33 10.37 -10.19 9.62
CA ARG A 33 10.34 -11.50 10.27
C ARG A 33 9.44 -11.51 11.51
N GLN A 34 9.44 -10.45 12.31
CA GLN A 34 8.60 -10.29 13.52
C GLN A 34 7.10 -10.35 13.20
N ASN A 35 6.71 -9.95 11.99
CA ASN A 35 5.32 -9.94 11.54
C ASN A 35 4.86 -11.29 10.94
N LYS A 36 5.79 -12.23 10.72
CA LYS A 36 5.43 -13.54 10.15
C LYS A 36 4.59 -14.37 11.13
N GLY A 37 3.30 -14.54 10.81
CA GLY A 37 2.37 -15.31 11.63
C GLY A 37 1.99 -14.64 12.96
N ARG A 38 2.27 -13.35 13.11
CA ARG A 38 2.01 -12.60 14.35
C ARG A 38 0.52 -12.47 14.66
N ILE A 39 -0.31 -12.26 13.64
CA ILE A 39 -1.75 -12.16 13.82
C ILE A 39 -2.39 -13.51 13.59
N SER A 40 -3.06 -14.01 14.62
CA SER A 40 -3.79 -15.27 14.57
C SER A 40 -4.99 -15.19 13.63
N PRO A 41 -5.29 -16.23 12.82
CA PRO A 41 -6.52 -16.27 12.04
C PRO A 41 -7.79 -16.30 12.93
N PHE A 42 -7.68 -16.66 14.20
CA PHE A 42 -8.77 -16.64 15.17
C PHE A 42 -8.94 -15.28 15.86
N GLU A 43 -8.04 -14.32 15.59
CA GLU A 43 -8.15 -12.98 16.17
C GLU A 43 -9.43 -12.29 15.67
N LEU A 44 -10.11 -11.62 16.61
CA LEU A 44 -11.33 -10.88 16.28
C LEU A 44 -10.99 -9.62 15.49
N LEU A 45 -11.73 -9.35 14.42
CA LEU A 45 -11.51 -8.19 13.55
C LEU A 45 -11.50 -6.86 14.32
N ARG A 46 -12.32 -6.75 15.37
CA ARG A 46 -12.36 -5.53 16.21
C ARG A 46 -11.08 -5.28 17.02
N ASN A 47 -10.27 -6.33 17.27
CA ASN A 47 -9.03 -6.23 18.05
C ASN A 47 -7.81 -5.98 17.15
N ILE A 48 -7.96 -6.09 15.83
CA ILE A 48 -6.86 -5.99 14.88
C ILE A 48 -6.74 -4.54 14.42
N PRO A 49 -5.56 -3.92 14.51
CA PRO A 49 -5.30 -2.70 13.78
C PRO A 49 -5.18 -3.02 12.29
N PHE A 50 -5.95 -2.31 11.45
CA PHE A 50 -5.78 -2.33 10.01
C PHE A 50 -5.03 -1.08 9.59
N VAL A 51 -4.00 -1.25 8.79
CA VAL A 51 -3.30 -0.13 8.15
C VAL A 51 -3.71 -0.08 6.69
N VAL A 52 -4.41 0.98 6.32
CA VAL A 52 -4.84 1.23 4.94
C VAL A 52 -3.83 2.14 4.29
N PHE A 53 -3.25 1.71 3.19
CA PHE A 53 -2.15 2.42 2.55
C PHE A 53 -2.30 2.49 1.04
N ASP A 54 -1.59 3.41 0.44
CA ASP A 54 -1.53 3.62 -1.00
C ASP A 54 -0.13 4.10 -1.39
N THR A 55 0.30 3.80 -2.61
CA THR A 55 1.60 4.19 -3.16
C THR A 55 1.44 4.93 -4.48
N GLU A 56 2.15 6.07 -4.62
CA GLU A 56 2.35 6.69 -5.92
C GLU A 56 3.66 6.24 -6.52
N THR A 57 3.67 6.05 -7.83
CA THR A 57 4.79 5.44 -8.55
C THR A 57 5.12 6.20 -9.83
N THR A 58 6.30 5.98 -10.38
CA THR A 58 6.70 6.54 -11.69
C THR A 58 5.95 5.91 -12.86
N GLY A 59 5.23 4.81 -12.63
CA GLY A 59 4.44 4.08 -13.63
C GLY A 59 3.88 2.79 -13.05
N LEU A 60 3.34 1.92 -13.90
CA LEU A 60 2.56 0.74 -13.47
C LEU A 60 3.35 -0.58 -13.48
N SER A 61 4.58 -0.56 -13.95
CA SER A 61 5.42 -1.76 -14.07
C SER A 61 6.27 -1.97 -12.82
N VAL A 62 5.88 -2.89 -11.95
CA VAL A 62 6.65 -3.19 -10.74
C VAL A 62 8.15 -3.43 -10.99
N PRO A 63 8.58 -4.16 -12.06
CA PRO A 63 9.99 -4.32 -12.37
C PRO A 63 10.72 -3.04 -12.80
N ASP A 64 10.01 -2.14 -13.52
CA ASP A 64 10.65 -1.03 -14.24
C ASP A 64 10.43 0.32 -13.57
N ASP A 65 9.39 0.45 -12.74
CA ASP A 65 8.99 1.70 -12.12
C ASP A 65 9.33 1.74 -10.63
N ASP A 66 9.34 2.94 -10.06
CA ASP A 66 9.76 3.18 -8.68
C ASP A 66 8.70 3.95 -7.89
N VAL A 67 8.66 3.71 -6.58
CA VAL A 67 7.78 4.43 -5.65
C VAL A 67 8.26 5.87 -5.47
N ILE A 68 7.33 6.83 -5.49
CA ILE A 68 7.57 8.26 -5.28
C ILE A 68 6.80 8.84 -4.08
N ALA A 69 5.78 8.11 -3.58
CA ALA A 69 5.13 8.44 -2.31
C ALA A 69 4.55 7.18 -1.67
N ILE A 70 4.47 7.17 -0.34
CA ILE A 70 3.73 6.16 0.45
C ILE A 70 2.92 6.92 1.49
N ALA A 71 1.63 6.63 1.57
CA ALA A 71 0.81 7.11 2.67
C ALA A 71 -0.02 5.99 3.29
N ALA A 72 -0.28 6.12 4.59
CA ALA A 72 -1.08 5.15 5.32
C ALA A 72 -1.83 5.79 6.48
N VAL A 73 -3.01 5.24 6.76
CA VAL A 73 -3.86 5.61 7.90
C VAL A 73 -4.27 4.36 8.66
N VAL A 74 -4.58 4.52 9.93
CA VAL A 74 -4.95 3.41 10.81
C VAL A 74 -6.47 3.32 10.93
N VAL A 75 -7.01 2.09 10.87
CA VAL A 75 -8.39 1.77 11.22
C VAL A 75 -8.37 0.84 12.43
N GLU A 76 -9.00 1.29 13.50
CA GLU A 76 -9.15 0.51 14.74
C GLU A 76 -10.60 0.51 15.19
N ASN A 77 -11.10 -0.66 15.60
CA ASN A 77 -12.49 -0.83 16.03
C ASN A 77 -13.53 -0.31 15.00
N GLY A 78 -13.23 -0.43 13.70
CA GLY A 78 -14.10 0.08 12.63
C GLY A 78 -14.10 1.61 12.50
N ILE A 79 -13.13 2.32 13.08
CA ILE A 79 -13.01 3.77 13.03
C ILE A 79 -11.69 4.14 12.34
N VAL A 80 -11.77 4.98 11.32
CA VAL A 80 -10.60 5.60 10.69
C VAL A 80 -10.02 6.62 11.67
N ARG A 81 -8.76 6.45 12.04
CA ARG A 81 -8.08 7.36 12.97
C ARG A 81 -7.55 8.59 12.22
N ASP A 82 -7.60 9.73 12.89
CA ASP A 82 -6.98 10.95 12.35
C ASP A 82 -5.45 10.94 12.54
N LEU A 83 -4.98 10.30 13.59
CA LEU A 83 -3.55 10.11 13.90
C LEU A 83 -3.35 8.73 14.56
N PRO A 84 -2.17 8.08 14.39
CA PRO A 84 -1.05 8.53 13.56
C PRO A 84 -1.32 8.38 12.06
N VAL A 85 -0.61 9.17 11.25
CA VAL A 85 -0.60 9.09 9.78
C VAL A 85 0.83 8.90 9.30
N PHE A 86 1.01 8.00 8.34
CA PHE A 86 2.24 7.91 7.56
C PHE A 86 2.02 8.63 6.23
N ASP A 87 2.85 9.59 5.89
CA ASP A 87 2.79 10.31 4.61
C ASP A 87 4.19 10.79 4.26
N ARG A 88 4.81 10.16 3.26
CA ARG A 88 6.21 10.37 2.88
C ARG A 88 6.37 10.39 1.37
N LEU A 89 7.05 11.41 0.88
CA LEU A 89 7.62 11.43 -0.45
C LEU A 89 8.92 10.60 -0.48
N VAL A 90 9.22 10.03 -1.63
CA VAL A 90 10.37 9.16 -1.85
C VAL A 90 11.14 9.64 -3.07
N ASN A 91 12.44 9.84 -2.92
CA ASN A 91 13.32 10.11 -4.06
C ASN A 91 13.59 8.81 -4.84
N PRO A 92 13.09 8.66 -6.08
CA PRO A 92 13.32 7.46 -6.89
C PRO A 92 14.72 7.38 -7.47
N CYS A 93 15.56 8.41 -7.26
CA CYS A 93 16.90 8.56 -7.86
C CYS A 93 16.89 8.43 -9.39
N ARG A 94 15.81 8.87 -10.03
CA ARG A 94 15.60 8.90 -11.49
C ARG A 94 14.56 9.95 -11.85
N ALA A 95 14.53 10.30 -13.13
CA ALA A 95 13.50 11.19 -13.66
C ALA A 95 12.10 10.61 -13.47
N VAL A 96 11.16 11.45 -13.09
CA VAL A 96 9.73 11.10 -12.99
C VAL A 96 9.06 11.41 -14.32
N PRO A 97 8.43 10.43 -14.99
CA PRO A 97 7.73 10.67 -16.24
C PRO A 97 6.65 11.76 -16.11
N MET A 98 6.51 12.59 -17.13
CA MET A 98 5.54 13.70 -17.12
C MET A 98 4.12 13.22 -16.81
N ILE A 99 3.72 12.08 -17.37
CA ILE A 99 2.39 11.50 -17.11
C ILE A 99 2.18 11.15 -15.63
N ALA A 100 3.22 10.69 -14.92
CA ALA A 100 3.15 10.42 -13.49
C ALA A 100 3.06 11.73 -12.70
N GLN A 101 3.82 12.76 -13.09
CA GLN A 101 3.75 14.09 -12.46
C GLN A 101 2.37 14.74 -12.63
N GLU A 102 1.79 14.65 -13.83
CA GLU A 102 0.45 15.19 -14.12
C GLU A 102 -0.64 14.46 -13.34
N LEU A 103 -0.53 13.13 -13.20
CA LEU A 103 -1.50 12.31 -12.52
C LEU A 103 -1.46 12.53 -10.99
N THR A 104 -0.26 12.47 -10.40
CA THR A 104 -0.08 12.49 -8.95
C THR A 104 0.09 13.90 -8.38
N GLY A 105 0.39 14.88 -9.23
CA GLY A 105 0.79 16.22 -8.79
C GLY A 105 2.20 16.30 -8.18
N ILE A 106 2.92 15.18 -8.09
CA ILE A 106 4.27 15.11 -7.54
C ILE A 106 5.26 15.46 -8.63
N ARG A 107 5.83 16.66 -8.55
CA ARG A 107 6.86 17.12 -9.49
C ARG A 107 8.23 16.61 -9.07
N GLU A 108 9.10 16.38 -10.05
CA GLU A 108 10.45 15.84 -9.84
C GLU A 108 11.26 16.67 -8.83
N GLU A 109 11.16 18.01 -8.90
CA GLU A 109 11.86 18.91 -7.98
C GLU A 109 11.44 18.79 -6.51
N MET A 110 10.22 18.26 -6.23
CA MET A 110 9.74 18.00 -4.87
C MET A 110 10.45 16.80 -4.23
N LEU A 111 11.11 15.97 -5.03
CA LEU A 111 11.71 14.72 -4.61
C LEU A 111 13.23 14.81 -4.39
N TYR A 112 13.91 15.87 -4.86
CA TYR A 112 15.38 15.95 -4.81
C TYR A 112 15.96 15.82 -3.40
N ASP A 113 15.33 16.46 -2.42
CA ASP A 113 15.77 16.46 -1.03
C ASP A 113 15.05 15.40 -0.16
N GLN A 114 14.24 14.54 -0.78
CA GLN A 114 13.53 13.48 -0.06
C GLN A 114 14.43 12.25 0.15
N PRO A 115 14.16 11.47 1.21
CA PRO A 115 14.89 10.23 1.43
C PRO A 115 14.61 9.24 0.29
N THR A 116 15.57 8.35 0.04
CA THR A 116 15.38 7.20 -0.85
C THR A 116 14.45 6.17 -0.22
N ILE A 117 14.07 5.14 -1.00
CA ILE A 117 13.06 4.16 -0.58
C ILE A 117 13.43 3.38 0.69
N TYR A 118 14.69 3.04 0.93
CA TYR A 118 15.05 2.14 2.02
C TYR A 118 14.84 2.73 3.42
N PRO A 119 15.25 3.97 3.73
CA PRO A 119 14.90 4.62 4.98
C PRO A 119 13.38 4.76 5.17
N VAL A 120 12.65 5.16 4.11
CA VAL A 120 11.20 5.31 4.16
C VAL A 120 10.51 3.97 4.41
N LEU A 121 11.02 2.91 3.79
CA LEU A 121 10.49 1.55 3.98
C LEU A 121 10.76 1.02 5.39
N ASP A 122 11.92 1.37 5.98
CA ASP A 122 12.23 1.01 7.36
C ASP A 122 11.25 1.66 8.35
N ASP A 123 10.98 2.96 8.19
CA ASP A 123 9.97 3.70 8.96
C ASP A 123 8.55 3.15 8.72
N PHE A 124 8.24 2.78 7.46
CA PHE A 124 6.94 2.23 7.11
C PHE A 124 6.71 0.86 7.77
N LEU A 125 7.74 0.01 7.85
CA LEU A 125 7.64 -1.28 8.54
C LEU A 125 7.38 -1.14 10.04
N ASP A 126 7.90 -0.08 10.69
CA ASP A 126 7.54 0.25 12.07
C ASP A 126 6.07 0.67 12.17
N PHE A 127 5.60 1.51 11.23
CA PHE A 127 4.23 2.00 11.22
C PHE A 127 3.20 0.87 11.06
N ILE A 128 3.49 -0.14 10.23
CA ILE A 128 2.59 -1.27 9.96
C ILE A 128 2.78 -2.45 10.93
N ASP A 129 3.61 -2.29 11.97
CA ASP A 129 3.92 -3.39 12.88
C ASP A 129 2.66 -3.95 13.56
N GLY A 130 2.48 -5.27 13.50
CA GLY A 130 1.34 -5.96 14.12
C GLY A 130 -0.02 -5.67 13.49
N SER A 131 -0.09 -5.15 12.27
CA SER A 131 -1.34 -4.82 11.57
C SER A 131 -1.67 -5.77 10.42
N VAL A 132 -2.93 -5.71 9.98
CA VAL A 132 -3.38 -6.23 8.67
C VAL A 132 -3.32 -5.09 7.66
N LEU A 133 -2.71 -5.32 6.51
CA LEU A 133 -2.60 -4.32 5.45
C LEU A 133 -3.84 -4.31 4.56
N VAL A 134 -4.32 -3.13 4.25
CA VAL A 134 -5.45 -2.93 3.34
C VAL A 134 -5.05 -1.95 2.26
N ALA A 135 -5.41 -2.23 1.01
CA ALA A 135 -5.28 -1.28 -0.09
C ALA A 135 -6.35 -1.53 -1.16
N HIS A 136 -6.48 -0.59 -2.06
CA HIS A 136 -7.33 -0.74 -3.24
C HIS A 136 -6.49 -1.28 -4.40
N ARG A 137 -6.50 -2.60 -4.62
CA ARG A 137 -5.57 -3.41 -5.43
C ARG A 137 -4.26 -3.69 -4.67
N VAL A 138 -4.37 -4.22 -3.47
CA VAL A 138 -3.25 -4.46 -2.54
C VAL A 138 -2.05 -5.20 -3.15
N GLY A 139 -2.27 -6.06 -4.14
CA GLY A 139 -1.21 -6.78 -4.85
C GLY A 139 -0.25 -5.85 -5.61
N PHE A 140 -0.73 -4.70 -6.09
CA PHE A 140 0.08 -3.69 -6.75
C PHE A 140 1.04 -3.03 -5.75
N ASP A 141 0.51 -2.46 -4.68
CA ASP A 141 1.30 -1.74 -3.69
C ASP A 141 2.30 -2.65 -2.97
N VAL A 142 1.84 -3.81 -2.50
CA VAL A 142 2.71 -4.83 -1.88
C VAL A 142 3.76 -5.33 -2.88
N GLY A 143 3.43 -5.41 -4.15
CA GLY A 143 4.37 -5.78 -5.22
C GLY A 143 5.55 -4.80 -5.29
N PHE A 144 5.27 -3.49 -5.28
CA PHE A 144 6.30 -2.46 -5.27
C PHE A 144 7.16 -2.50 -3.99
N LEU A 145 6.55 -2.62 -2.82
CA LEU A 145 7.31 -2.74 -1.57
C LEU A 145 8.21 -3.99 -1.57
N ASN A 146 7.69 -5.12 -2.03
CA ASN A 146 8.43 -6.37 -2.09
C ASN A 146 9.56 -6.35 -3.12
N LYS A 147 9.48 -5.55 -4.19
CA LYS A 147 10.59 -5.31 -5.12
C LYS A 147 11.85 -4.89 -4.37
N TYR A 148 11.74 -3.93 -3.46
CA TYR A 148 12.86 -3.44 -2.66
C TYR A 148 13.25 -4.40 -1.53
N LEU A 149 12.28 -4.96 -0.81
CA LEU A 149 12.53 -5.90 0.28
C LEU A 149 13.24 -7.17 -0.18
N LYS A 150 13.06 -7.57 -1.44
CA LYS A 150 13.79 -8.70 -2.05
C LYS A 150 15.31 -8.52 -2.00
N LYS A 151 15.81 -7.28 -2.03
CA LYS A 151 17.26 -7.01 -1.90
C LYS A 151 17.76 -7.29 -0.48
N ALA A 152 16.94 -7.08 0.53
CA ALA A 152 17.19 -7.50 1.90
C ALA A 152 16.82 -8.99 2.16
N ARG A 153 16.49 -9.76 1.09
CA ARG A 153 16.08 -11.19 1.16
C ARG A 153 14.87 -11.43 2.06
N THR A 154 13.96 -10.48 2.10
CA THR A 154 12.72 -10.54 2.88
C THR A 154 11.53 -10.06 2.04
N LYS A 155 10.35 -9.99 2.64
CA LYS A 155 9.11 -9.49 2.03
C LYS A 155 8.11 -9.07 3.11
N ILE A 156 7.02 -8.43 2.73
CA ILE A 156 5.85 -8.22 3.58
C ILE A 156 5.27 -9.59 3.96
N TYR A 157 5.07 -9.82 5.26
CA TYR A 157 4.44 -11.02 5.81
C TYR A 157 3.08 -10.76 6.46
N GLN A 158 2.71 -9.51 6.64
CA GLN A 158 1.40 -9.12 7.15
C GLN A 158 0.30 -9.71 6.28
N PRO A 159 -0.81 -10.18 6.87
CA PRO A 159 -2.01 -10.48 6.11
C PRO A 159 -2.50 -9.27 5.35
N THR A 160 -3.08 -9.47 4.17
CA THR A 160 -3.60 -8.39 3.33
C THR A 160 -5.09 -8.54 3.08
N VAL A 161 -5.77 -7.42 2.88
CA VAL A 161 -7.17 -7.33 2.42
C VAL A 161 -7.22 -6.38 1.22
N ASP A 162 -7.77 -6.86 0.11
CA ASP A 162 -8.01 -6.06 -1.08
C ASP A 162 -9.46 -5.54 -1.07
N THR A 163 -9.63 -4.21 -1.11
CA THR A 163 -10.97 -3.62 -1.11
C THR A 163 -11.73 -3.85 -2.42
N ILE A 164 -11.05 -4.11 -3.54
CA ILE A 164 -11.70 -4.54 -4.80
C ILE A 164 -12.35 -5.90 -4.58
N THR A 165 -11.57 -6.90 -4.13
CA THR A 165 -12.09 -8.24 -3.86
C THR A 165 -13.22 -8.20 -2.83
N LEU A 166 -13.06 -7.43 -1.76
CA LEU A 166 -14.09 -7.27 -0.73
C LEU A 166 -15.38 -6.69 -1.32
N SER A 167 -15.28 -5.66 -2.17
CA SER A 167 -16.46 -5.07 -2.83
C SER A 167 -17.11 -6.03 -3.84
N GLN A 168 -16.34 -6.84 -4.55
CA GLN A 168 -16.86 -7.88 -5.46
C GLN A 168 -17.63 -8.98 -4.73
N VAL A 169 -17.16 -9.36 -3.55
CA VAL A 169 -17.89 -10.33 -2.69
C VAL A 169 -19.22 -9.78 -2.22
N ILE A 170 -19.31 -8.47 -1.94
CA ILE A 170 -20.51 -7.82 -1.41
C ILE A 170 -21.50 -7.47 -2.54
N GLU A 171 -20.98 -7.03 -3.66
CA GLU A 171 -21.75 -6.57 -4.83
C GLU A 171 -21.34 -7.34 -6.11
N PRO A 172 -21.60 -8.66 -6.19
CA PRO A 172 -21.10 -9.51 -7.29
C PRO A 172 -21.66 -9.15 -8.67
N PHE A 173 -22.75 -8.36 -8.72
CA PHE A 173 -23.36 -7.91 -9.98
C PHE A 173 -22.96 -6.49 -10.38
N ARG A 174 -22.13 -5.83 -9.58
CA ARG A 174 -21.55 -4.53 -9.95
C ARG A 174 -20.53 -4.72 -11.07
N SER A 175 -20.63 -3.93 -12.11
CA SER A 175 -19.73 -4.03 -13.28
C SER A 175 -18.35 -3.42 -13.04
N GLU A 176 -18.21 -2.47 -12.11
CA GLU A 176 -16.97 -1.74 -11.89
C GLU A 176 -16.73 -1.48 -10.40
N HIS A 177 -15.54 -1.83 -9.94
CA HIS A 177 -15.10 -1.75 -8.55
C HIS A 177 -13.89 -0.81 -8.37
N SER A 178 -13.74 0.18 -9.26
CA SER A 178 -12.73 1.23 -9.11
C SER A 178 -13.04 2.15 -7.92
N LEU A 179 -12.01 2.78 -7.37
CA LEU A 179 -12.18 3.70 -6.25
C LEU A 179 -13.11 4.86 -6.64
N ASP A 180 -13.01 5.36 -7.90
CA ASP A 180 -13.86 6.42 -8.42
C ASP A 180 -15.35 6.06 -8.46
N GLN A 181 -15.66 4.79 -8.63
CA GLN A 181 -17.05 4.29 -8.62
C GLN A 181 -17.57 3.95 -7.21
N LEU A 182 -16.68 3.46 -6.35
CA LEU A 182 -17.07 3.04 -5.01
C LEU A 182 -17.19 4.22 -4.04
N ILE A 183 -16.34 5.24 -4.12
CA ILE A 183 -16.37 6.41 -3.24
C ILE A 183 -17.76 7.08 -3.24
N PRO A 184 -18.35 7.49 -4.39
CA PRO A 184 -19.67 8.07 -4.40
C PRO A 184 -20.77 7.05 -4.04
N ALA A 185 -20.64 5.78 -4.44
CA ALA A 185 -21.63 4.75 -4.15
C ALA A 185 -21.79 4.53 -2.63
N TYR A 186 -20.68 4.57 -1.89
CA TYR A 186 -20.66 4.45 -0.43
C TYR A 186 -20.75 5.80 0.31
N ARG A 187 -20.98 6.91 -0.43
CA ARG A 187 -21.13 8.28 0.10
C ARG A 187 -19.93 8.73 0.94
N ILE A 188 -18.74 8.31 0.54
CA ILE A 188 -17.50 8.69 1.20
C ILE A 188 -17.14 10.12 0.76
N PRO A 189 -16.79 11.02 1.69
CA PRO A 189 -16.36 12.37 1.33
C PRO A 189 -15.13 12.32 0.41
N PRO A 190 -15.17 12.95 -0.77
CA PRO A 190 -14.06 12.90 -1.70
C PRO A 190 -12.88 13.72 -1.19
N LEU A 191 -11.69 13.18 -1.35
CA LEU A 191 -10.40 13.85 -1.19
C LEU A 191 -9.71 13.94 -2.56
N PRO A 192 -8.61 14.69 -2.69
CA PRO A 192 -7.84 14.70 -3.93
C PRO A 192 -7.43 13.28 -4.34
N ARG A 193 -7.81 12.89 -5.55
CA ARG A 193 -7.45 11.61 -6.15
C ARG A 193 -6.00 11.64 -6.63
N HIS A 194 -5.41 10.46 -6.73
CA HIS A 194 -4.03 10.29 -7.16
C HIS A 194 -3.05 11.05 -6.25
N THR A 195 -3.39 11.12 -4.98
CA THR A 195 -2.46 11.47 -3.90
C THR A 195 -2.45 10.32 -2.92
N ALA A 196 -1.28 9.81 -2.57
CA ALA A 196 -1.17 8.64 -1.71
C ALA A 196 -2.01 8.77 -0.42
N TYR A 197 -1.98 9.95 0.23
CA TYR A 197 -2.79 10.20 1.43
C TYR A 197 -4.29 10.23 1.14
N GLY A 198 -4.72 10.94 0.09
CA GLY A 198 -6.14 11.04 -0.29
C GLY A 198 -6.73 9.67 -0.59
N ASP A 199 -6.03 8.87 -1.38
CA ASP A 199 -6.48 7.55 -1.79
C ASP A 199 -6.43 6.54 -0.64
N ALA A 200 -5.38 6.55 0.21
CA ALA A 200 -5.33 5.74 1.42
C ALA A 200 -6.49 6.06 2.39
N ARG A 201 -6.77 7.35 2.62
CA ARG A 201 -7.83 7.77 3.54
C ARG A 201 -9.23 7.45 3.01
N MET A 202 -9.50 7.69 1.73
CA MET A 202 -10.76 7.30 1.10
C MET A 202 -10.94 5.79 1.11
N THR A 203 -9.88 5.04 0.80
CA THR A 203 -9.86 3.57 0.87
C THR A 203 -10.12 3.08 2.30
N ALA A 204 -9.65 3.77 3.33
CA ALA A 204 -9.93 3.42 4.72
C ALA A 204 -11.41 3.55 5.06
N HIS A 205 -12.04 4.65 4.67
CA HIS A 205 -13.50 4.82 4.85
C HIS A 205 -14.29 3.79 4.05
N LEU A 206 -13.86 3.50 2.82
CA LEU A 206 -14.47 2.46 1.99
C LEU A 206 -14.33 1.08 2.65
N PHE A 207 -13.14 0.73 3.14
CA PHE A 207 -12.91 -0.54 3.84
C PHE A 207 -13.84 -0.72 5.04
N VAL A 208 -13.99 0.31 5.88
CA VAL A 208 -14.90 0.28 7.02
C VAL A 208 -16.34 0.03 6.57
N ALA A 209 -16.83 0.77 5.57
CA ALA A 209 -18.18 0.62 5.04
C ALA A 209 -18.42 -0.78 4.43
N LEU A 210 -17.45 -1.28 3.66
CA LEU A 210 -17.49 -2.62 3.08
C LEU A 210 -17.49 -3.71 4.15
N LEU A 211 -16.64 -3.59 5.16
CA LEU A 211 -16.57 -4.58 6.24
C LEU A 211 -17.87 -4.63 7.04
N GLN A 212 -18.45 -3.48 7.37
CA GLN A 212 -19.76 -3.39 8.01
C GLN A 212 -20.83 -4.05 7.14
N ARG A 213 -20.86 -3.74 5.85
CA ARG A 213 -21.82 -4.34 4.92
C ARG A 213 -21.66 -5.86 4.82
N LEU A 214 -20.43 -6.37 4.80
CA LEU A 214 -20.18 -7.81 4.83
C LEU A 214 -20.74 -8.46 6.11
N GLN A 215 -20.53 -7.83 7.26
CA GLN A 215 -21.00 -8.32 8.55
C GLN A 215 -22.55 -8.31 8.69
N GLU A 216 -23.22 -7.41 8.00
CA GLU A 216 -24.70 -7.43 7.88
C GLU A 216 -25.20 -8.60 7.02
N LEU A 217 -24.46 -8.99 5.97
CA LEU A 217 -24.85 -10.04 5.04
C LEU A 217 -24.55 -11.44 5.59
N ARG A 218 -23.52 -11.60 6.38
CA ARG A 218 -23.08 -12.88 6.95
C ARG A 218 -22.20 -12.70 8.21
N PRO A 219 -22.22 -13.66 9.14
CA PRO A 219 -21.37 -13.57 10.32
C PRO A 219 -19.90 -13.66 9.94
N VAL A 220 -19.15 -12.57 10.14
CA VAL A 220 -17.69 -12.48 9.95
C VAL A 220 -17.10 -11.73 11.11
N ASN A 221 -16.44 -12.43 12.01
CA ASN A 221 -15.93 -11.88 13.25
C ASN A 221 -14.40 -12.00 13.36
N THR A 222 -13.80 -12.99 12.69
CA THR A 222 -12.36 -13.27 12.79
C THR A 222 -11.64 -13.03 11.46
N LEU A 223 -10.33 -12.82 11.55
CA LEU A 223 -9.48 -12.66 10.36
C LEU A 223 -9.53 -13.89 9.42
N GLY A 224 -9.57 -15.08 10.00
CA GLY A 224 -9.65 -16.32 9.22
C GLY A 224 -10.96 -16.48 8.45
N GLU A 225 -12.09 -16.05 9.04
CA GLU A 225 -13.38 -16.02 8.33
C GLU A 225 -13.36 -15.02 7.18
N LEU A 226 -12.86 -13.79 7.43
CA LEU A 226 -12.73 -12.77 6.38
C LEU A 226 -11.86 -13.29 5.23
N ARG A 227 -10.68 -13.81 5.51
CA ARG A 227 -9.77 -14.32 4.48
C ARG A 227 -10.38 -15.47 3.70
N ARG A 228 -11.02 -16.42 4.35
CA ARG A 228 -11.68 -17.56 3.66
C ARG A 228 -12.72 -17.08 2.65
N ILE A 229 -13.47 -16.03 2.99
CA ILE A 229 -14.47 -15.45 2.09
C ILE A 229 -13.80 -14.79 0.88
N LEU A 230 -12.74 -14.04 1.09
CA LEU A 230 -12.01 -13.38 0.01
C LEU A 230 -11.29 -14.40 -0.90
N ASP A 231 -10.67 -15.44 -0.32
CA ASP A 231 -9.95 -16.48 -1.08
C ASP A 231 -10.91 -17.29 -1.98
N GLN A 232 -12.15 -17.53 -1.55
CA GLN A 232 -13.17 -18.23 -2.35
C GLN A 232 -13.63 -17.44 -3.57
N HIS A 233 -13.43 -16.14 -3.60
CA HIS A 233 -13.82 -15.29 -4.73
C HIS A 233 -12.75 -15.26 -5.84
N HIS A 234 -11.53 -15.66 -5.54
CA HIS A 234 -10.43 -15.76 -6.51
C HIS A 234 -10.38 -17.09 -7.29
N LEU A 235 -11.29 -18.03 -7.03
CA LEU A 235 -11.46 -19.31 -7.75
C LEU A 235 -12.57 -19.21 -8.79
#